data_a46b8d4de2ca2953dd70af388cef081d
#
_entry.id   a46b8d4de2ca2953dd70af388cef081d
#
_cell.length_a   1.000
_cell.length_b   1.000
_cell.length_c   1.000
_cell.angle_alpha   90.00
_cell.angle_beta   90.00
_cell.angle_gamma   90.00
#
_symmetry.space_group_name_H-M   'P 1'
#
loop_
_entity.id
_entity.type
_entity.pdbx_description
1 polymer ?
#
loop_
_entity_poly.entity_id
_entity_poly.type
_entity_poly.pdbx_seq_one_letter_code
_entity_poly.pdbx_strand_id
1 'polypeptide(L)'
;MDYHQRHVIVTGGAGALGTAVVGALLGVGAICHVPCHTQAEAQGFIHRDNPAVKLSVSGDLSDQAAVERLFAGVPELWASVHLAGGFAAAPIGATDKALLMQQLNVNFVSTFLCCRAAVGAMAGRGGRIVNVAARAALEWRSGAGMTAYAASKAALAALTVALAEEVAREEILVNAVAPSIIDTPANRRAMPNADFDAWPKVDEVAATIVFLASPDHQVTRGAVVPVYGRA
;
A
#
# COMPACT_ATOMS: atom_id res chain seq x y z
N MET A 1 11.75 -13.76 10.21
CA MET A 1 10.35 -13.30 10.13
C MET A 1 9.46 -14.52 9.95
N ASP A 2 8.53 -14.77 10.86
CA ASP A 2 7.59 -15.90 10.78
C ASP A 2 6.15 -15.36 10.75
N TYR A 3 5.47 -15.58 9.63
CA TYR A 3 4.06 -15.21 9.43
C TYR A 3 3.12 -16.43 9.43
N HIS A 4 3.58 -17.57 9.92
CA HIS A 4 2.81 -18.80 9.88
C HIS A 4 1.38 -18.60 10.43
N GLN A 5 0.37 -18.92 9.60
CA GLN A 5 -1.06 -18.74 9.91
C GLN A 5 -1.52 -17.29 10.14
N ARG A 6 -0.71 -16.27 9.87
CA ARG A 6 -1.12 -14.87 10.02
C ARG A 6 -1.86 -14.38 8.78
N HIS A 7 -3.04 -13.81 9.00
CA HIS A 7 -3.84 -13.22 7.94
C HIS A 7 -3.37 -11.81 7.63
N VAL A 8 -3.04 -11.54 6.37
CA VAL A 8 -2.56 -10.25 5.86
C VAL A 8 -3.45 -9.79 4.72
N ILE A 9 -4.05 -8.60 4.83
CA ILE A 9 -4.70 -7.94 3.69
C ILE A 9 -3.63 -7.20 2.90
N VAL A 10 -3.63 -7.35 1.56
CA VAL A 10 -2.75 -6.62 0.65
C VAL A 10 -3.61 -5.96 -0.43
N THR A 11 -4.01 -4.70 -0.24
CA THR A 11 -4.73 -3.96 -1.28
C THR A 11 -3.78 -3.63 -2.43
N GLY A 12 -4.27 -3.66 -3.68
CA GLY A 12 -3.39 -3.52 -4.85
C GLY A 12 -2.41 -4.67 -5.02
N GLY A 13 -2.68 -5.83 -4.37
CA GLY A 13 -1.81 -6.99 -4.35
C GLY A 13 -1.56 -7.63 -5.72
N ALA A 14 -2.46 -7.42 -6.68
CA ALA A 14 -2.28 -7.92 -8.06
C ALA A 14 -1.46 -6.96 -8.96
N GLY A 15 -1.08 -5.77 -8.49
CA GLY A 15 -0.17 -4.85 -9.18
C GLY A 15 1.29 -5.32 -9.13
N ALA A 16 2.20 -4.61 -9.80
CA ALA A 16 3.61 -4.99 -9.89
C ALA A 16 4.29 -5.11 -8.50
N LEU A 17 4.18 -4.07 -7.66
CA LEU A 17 4.71 -4.12 -6.29
C LEU A 17 3.93 -5.11 -5.43
N GLY A 18 2.60 -5.13 -5.57
CA GLY A 18 1.73 -6.02 -4.81
C GLY A 18 2.04 -7.49 -5.02
N THR A 19 2.31 -7.88 -6.25
CA THR A 19 2.71 -9.26 -6.60
C THR A 19 4.01 -9.68 -5.89
N ALA A 20 5.00 -8.79 -5.82
CA ALA A 20 6.25 -9.05 -5.10
C ALA A 20 6.00 -9.14 -3.57
N VAL A 21 5.18 -8.23 -3.02
CA VAL A 21 4.82 -8.25 -1.60
C VAL A 21 4.07 -9.53 -1.23
N VAL A 22 3.07 -9.92 -2.02
CA VAL A 22 2.33 -11.18 -1.79
C VAL A 22 3.27 -12.38 -1.90
N GLY A 23 4.12 -12.43 -2.93
CA GLY A 23 5.10 -13.51 -3.07
C GLY A 23 6.04 -13.63 -1.86
N ALA A 24 6.55 -12.50 -1.36
CA ALA A 24 7.41 -12.48 -0.18
C ALA A 24 6.67 -12.91 1.11
N LEU A 25 5.42 -12.47 1.30
CA LEU A 25 4.57 -12.87 2.43
C LEU A 25 4.25 -14.38 2.39
N LEU A 26 3.94 -14.93 1.22
CA LEU A 26 3.73 -16.37 1.05
C LEU A 26 4.98 -17.17 1.39
N GLY A 27 6.16 -16.67 0.98
CA GLY A 27 7.46 -17.28 1.29
C GLY A 27 7.79 -17.36 2.79
N VAL A 28 7.11 -16.58 3.62
CA VAL A 28 7.26 -16.59 5.10
C VAL A 28 6.01 -17.13 5.81
N GLY A 29 5.08 -17.78 5.09
CA GLY A 29 3.96 -18.54 5.64
C GLY A 29 2.69 -17.76 5.91
N ALA A 30 2.54 -16.53 5.39
CA ALA A 30 1.32 -15.74 5.55
C ALA A 30 0.14 -16.28 4.72
N ILE A 31 -1.07 -15.99 5.19
CA ILE A 31 -2.31 -16.13 4.42
C ILE A 31 -2.67 -14.74 3.88
N CYS A 32 -2.62 -14.57 2.56
CA CYS A 32 -2.79 -13.28 1.92
C CYS A 32 -4.22 -13.09 1.40
N HIS A 33 -4.92 -12.06 1.89
CA HIS A 33 -6.20 -11.61 1.37
C HIS A 33 -5.94 -10.48 0.36
N VAL A 34 -6.26 -10.75 -0.91
CA VAL A 34 -5.96 -9.83 -2.03
C VAL A 34 -7.26 -9.36 -2.65
N PRO A 35 -7.76 -8.17 -2.27
CA PRO A 35 -8.88 -7.53 -2.94
C PRO A 35 -8.46 -7.05 -4.33
N CYS A 36 -9.18 -7.46 -5.35
CA CYS A 36 -9.03 -7.03 -6.73
C CYS A 36 -10.15 -6.04 -7.08
N HIS A 37 -9.84 -5.06 -7.92
CA HIS A 37 -10.85 -4.10 -8.38
C HIS A 37 -11.83 -4.76 -9.35
N THR A 38 -11.34 -5.64 -10.22
CA THR A 38 -12.14 -6.33 -11.25
C THR A 38 -11.90 -7.84 -11.26
N GLN A 39 -12.83 -8.56 -11.87
CA GLN A 39 -12.67 -10.01 -12.12
C GLN A 39 -11.47 -10.31 -13.03
N ALA A 40 -11.19 -9.44 -14.01
CA ALA A 40 -10.05 -9.60 -14.91
C ALA A 40 -8.71 -9.50 -14.16
N GLU A 41 -8.62 -8.57 -13.21
CA GLU A 41 -7.45 -8.45 -12.33
C GLU A 41 -7.24 -9.71 -11.50
N ALA A 42 -8.30 -10.25 -10.89
CA ALA A 42 -8.22 -11.48 -10.12
C ALA A 42 -7.79 -12.69 -10.97
N GLN A 43 -8.33 -12.81 -12.20
CA GLN A 43 -7.95 -13.86 -13.14
C GLN A 43 -6.51 -13.76 -13.64
N GLY A 44 -5.99 -12.53 -13.78
CA GLY A 44 -4.61 -12.27 -14.21
C GLY A 44 -3.55 -12.41 -13.11
N PHE A 45 -3.96 -12.55 -11.85
CA PHE A 45 -3.02 -12.58 -10.73
C PHE A 45 -2.20 -13.88 -10.70
N ILE A 46 -0.88 -13.78 -10.67
CA ILE A 46 0.02 -14.94 -10.82
C ILE A 46 -0.01 -15.90 -9.62
N HIS A 47 -0.37 -15.42 -8.42
CA HIS A 47 -0.47 -16.26 -7.22
C HIS A 47 -1.90 -16.75 -6.95
N ARG A 48 -2.86 -16.58 -7.88
CA ARG A 48 -4.28 -16.91 -7.68
C ARG A 48 -4.55 -18.35 -7.29
N ASP A 49 -3.71 -19.28 -7.76
CA ASP A 49 -3.88 -20.72 -7.53
C ASP A 49 -3.18 -21.19 -6.22
N ASN A 50 -2.52 -20.29 -5.50
CA ASN A 50 -1.89 -20.62 -4.22
C ASN A 50 -2.98 -20.76 -3.13
N PRO A 51 -3.05 -21.86 -2.38
CA PRO A 51 -4.09 -22.10 -1.37
C PRO A 51 -4.07 -21.08 -0.21
N ALA A 52 -2.92 -20.44 0.06
CA ALA A 52 -2.79 -19.38 1.05
C ALA A 52 -3.20 -18.00 0.53
N VAL A 53 -3.63 -17.88 -0.74
CA VAL A 53 -4.19 -16.65 -1.31
C VAL A 53 -5.71 -16.71 -1.30
N LYS A 54 -6.33 -15.67 -0.75
CA LYS A 54 -7.77 -15.46 -0.72
C LYS A 54 -8.12 -14.24 -1.57
N LEU A 55 -8.52 -14.51 -2.82
CA LEU A 55 -8.94 -13.46 -3.75
C LEU A 55 -10.38 -13.04 -3.49
N SER A 56 -10.66 -11.74 -3.59
CA SER A 56 -12.01 -11.20 -3.62
C SER A 56 -12.10 -10.07 -4.66
N VAL A 57 -13.26 -9.92 -5.29
CA VAL A 57 -13.55 -8.77 -6.15
C VAL A 57 -14.28 -7.74 -5.31
N SER A 58 -13.57 -6.71 -4.89
CA SER A 58 -14.05 -5.71 -3.92
C SER A 58 -14.54 -4.42 -4.57
N GLY A 59 -14.22 -4.19 -5.86
CA GLY A 59 -14.54 -2.94 -6.54
C GLY A 59 -13.68 -1.78 -6.05
N ASP A 60 -14.30 -0.60 -5.95
CA ASP A 60 -13.62 0.63 -5.54
C ASP A 60 -13.44 0.69 -4.00
N LEU A 61 -12.20 0.72 -3.53
CA LEU A 61 -11.88 0.84 -2.11
C LEU A 61 -12.05 2.27 -1.56
N SER A 62 -12.44 3.24 -2.37
CA SER A 62 -12.94 4.52 -1.88
C SER A 62 -14.43 4.47 -1.47
N ASP A 63 -15.11 3.33 -1.72
CA ASP A 63 -16.43 3.03 -1.16
C ASP A 63 -16.28 2.36 0.22
N GLN A 64 -16.81 3.03 1.25
CA GLN A 64 -16.77 2.54 2.62
C GLN A 64 -17.41 1.15 2.78
N ALA A 65 -18.55 0.90 2.14
CA ALA A 65 -19.25 -0.37 2.25
C ALA A 65 -18.44 -1.53 1.62
N ALA A 66 -17.71 -1.26 0.53
CA ALA A 66 -16.81 -2.24 -0.07
C ALA A 66 -15.67 -2.62 0.89
N VAL A 67 -15.07 -1.64 1.55
CA VAL A 67 -14.02 -1.87 2.55
C VAL A 67 -14.55 -2.63 3.76
N GLU A 68 -15.71 -2.25 4.30
CA GLU A 68 -16.32 -2.93 5.44
C GLU A 68 -16.60 -4.42 5.14
N ARG A 69 -17.13 -4.73 3.96
CA ARG A 69 -17.32 -6.14 3.52
C ARG A 69 -16.01 -6.90 3.40
N LEU A 70 -14.97 -6.28 2.86
CA LEU A 70 -13.65 -6.89 2.74
C LEU A 70 -13.10 -7.30 4.11
N PHE A 71 -13.06 -6.37 5.06
CA PHE A 71 -12.45 -6.61 6.37
C PHE A 71 -13.28 -7.55 7.25
N ALA A 72 -14.62 -7.53 7.14
CA ALA A 72 -15.49 -8.47 7.84
C ALA A 72 -15.24 -9.96 7.44
N GLY A 73 -14.72 -10.20 6.23
CA GLY A 73 -14.39 -11.54 5.74
C GLY A 73 -13.02 -12.08 6.18
N VAL A 74 -12.23 -11.32 6.94
CA VAL A 74 -10.86 -11.70 7.32
C VAL A 74 -10.80 -12.06 8.80
N PRO A 75 -10.58 -13.33 9.16
CA PRO A 75 -10.42 -13.72 10.56
C PRO A 75 -9.07 -13.25 11.09
N GLU A 76 -9.03 -12.83 12.35
CA GLU A 76 -7.78 -12.56 13.11
C GLU A 76 -6.72 -11.78 12.32
N LEU A 77 -7.12 -10.65 11.73
CA LEU A 77 -6.25 -9.82 10.91
C LEU A 77 -4.98 -9.44 11.68
N TRP A 78 -3.82 -9.86 11.16
CA TRP A 78 -2.52 -9.53 11.71
C TRP A 78 -1.96 -8.25 11.10
N ALA A 79 -2.00 -8.12 9.77
CA ALA A 79 -1.46 -6.95 9.10
C ALA A 79 -2.34 -6.49 7.93
N SER A 80 -2.33 -5.19 7.68
CA SER A 80 -2.98 -4.57 6.53
C SER A 80 -1.97 -3.72 5.76
N VAL A 81 -1.72 -4.11 4.51
CA VAL A 81 -0.74 -3.49 3.60
C VAL A 81 -1.49 -2.79 2.48
N HIS A 82 -1.33 -1.46 2.40
CA HIS A 82 -2.13 -0.62 1.49
C HIS A 82 -1.29 -0.16 0.30
N LEU A 83 -1.33 -0.96 -0.79
CA LEU A 83 -0.63 -0.69 -2.05
C LEU A 83 -1.56 -0.17 -3.15
N ALA A 84 -2.89 -0.26 -2.94
CA ALA A 84 -3.84 0.30 -3.88
C ALA A 84 -3.58 1.81 -4.05
N GLY A 85 -3.48 2.24 -5.28
CA GLY A 85 -3.17 3.63 -5.60
C GLY A 85 -3.05 3.84 -7.10
N GLY A 86 -2.97 5.10 -7.50
CA GLY A 86 -2.83 5.50 -8.89
C GLY A 86 -1.92 6.72 -9.03
N PHE A 87 -1.39 6.89 -10.21
CA PHE A 87 -0.54 8.01 -10.58
C PHE A 87 -1.12 8.75 -11.77
N ALA A 88 -1.20 10.07 -11.67
CA ALA A 88 -1.39 10.95 -12.81
C ALA A 88 -0.55 12.20 -12.63
N ALA A 89 0.15 12.57 -13.70
CA ALA A 89 0.91 13.81 -13.79
C ALA A 89 0.19 14.77 -14.73
N ALA A 90 -0.10 15.98 -14.25
CA ALA A 90 -0.62 17.07 -15.04
C ALA A 90 -0.18 18.40 -14.41
N PRO A 91 0.20 19.40 -15.22
CA PRO A 91 0.42 20.76 -14.73
C PRO A 91 -0.84 21.31 -14.07
N ILE A 92 -0.69 22.25 -13.14
CA ILE A 92 -1.83 22.80 -12.36
C ILE A 92 -2.94 23.35 -13.26
N GLY A 93 -2.60 24.00 -14.37
CA GLY A 93 -3.57 24.53 -15.32
C GLY A 93 -4.35 23.48 -16.11
N ALA A 94 -3.88 22.22 -16.12
CA ALA A 94 -4.55 21.08 -16.76
C ALA A 94 -5.16 20.11 -15.72
N THR A 95 -5.06 20.43 -14.44
CA THR A 95 -5.61 19.63 -13.33
C THR A 95 -6.96 20.19 -12.92
N ASP A 96 -8.03 19.58 -13.38
CA ASP A 96 -9.38 19.94 -12.97
C ASP A 96 -9.76 19.28 -11.62
N LYS A 97 -10.97 19.63 -11.13
CA LYS A 97 -11.49 19.02 -9.88
C LYS A 97 -11.67 17.51 -10.00
N ALA A 98 -12.03 17.01 -11.19
CA ALA A 98 -12.23 15.57 -11.38
C ALA A 98 -10.93 14.79 -11.20
N LEU A 99 -9.84 15.23 -11.83
CA LEU A 99 -8.51 14.63 -11.67
C LEU A 99 -8.01 14.74 -10.23
N LEU A 100 -8.20 15.89 -9.56
CA LEU A 100 -7.85 16.06 -8.15
C LEU A 100 -8.57 15.02 -7.28
N MET A 101 -9.91 14.92 -7.44
CA MET A 101 -10.72 13.99 -6.63
C MET A 101 -10.38 12.53 -6.95
N GLN A 102 -10.09 12.20 -8.21
CA GLN A 102 -9.63 10.87 -8.59
C GLN A 102 -8.33 10.50 -7.83
N GLN A 103 -7.33 11.40 -7.81
CA GLN A 103 -6.07 11.14 -7.09
C GLN A 103 -6.28 11.05 -5.58
N LEU A 104 -7.15 11.87 -5.00
CA LEU A 104 -7.51 11.77 -3.58
C LEU A 104 -8.24 10.46 -3.27
N ASN A 105 -9.23 10.08 -4.07
CA ASN A 105 -10.01 8.86 -3.83
C ASN A 105 -9.13 7.61 -3.89
N VAL A 106 -8.34 7.45 -4.96
CA VAL A 106 -7.57 6.23 -5.19
C VAL A 106 -6.36 6.11 -4.25
N ASN A 107 -5.74 7.21 -3.82
CA ASN A 107 -4.53 7.17 -2.98
C ASN A 107 -4.81 7.40 -1.49
N PHE A 108 -5.70 8.35 -1.15
CA PHE A 108 -5.90 8.76 0.24
C PHE A 108 -7.18 8.18 0.84
N VAL A 109 -8.36 8.41 0.20
CA VAL A 109 -9.64 7.96 0.76
C VAL A 109 -9.66 6.43 0.91
N SER A 110 -9.24 5.69 -0.10
CA SER A 110 -9.13 4.22 -0.05
C SER A 110 -8.24 3.75 1.10
N THR A 111 -7.05 4.37 1.26
CA THR A 111 -6.11 4.04 2.35
C THR A 111 -6.68 4.41 3.71
N PHE A 112 -7.33 5.58 3.85
CA PHE A 112 -7.97 6.01 5.09
C PHE A 112 -9.04 5.03 5.55
N LEU A 113 -9.94 4.62 4.63
CA LEU A 113 -11.00 3.66 4.93
C LEU A 113 -10.43 2.28 5.31
N CYS A 114 -9.40 1.81 4.60
CA CYS A 114 -8.72 0.56 4.95
C CYS A 114 -8.01 0.65 6.31
N CYS A 115 -7.34 1.76 6.63
CA CYS A 115 -6.75 1.98 7.95
C CYS A 115 -7.81 1.93 9.06
N ARG A 116 -8.93 2.64 8.88
CA ARG A 116 -10.04 2.65 9.83
C ARG A 116 -10.58 1.24 10.08
N ALA A 117 -10.81 0.48 9.02
CA ALA A 117 -11.30 -0.90 9.11
C ALA A 117 -10.28 -1.85 9.75
N ALA A 118 -8.97 -1.68 9.41
CA ALA A 118 -7.88 -2.45 9.98
C ALA A 118 -7.77 -2.25 11.50
N VAL A 119 -7.82 -1.01 11.98
CA VAL A 119 -7.80 -0.70 13.43
C VAL A 119 -8.95 -1.43 14.14
N GLY A 120 -10.19 -1.34 13.62
CA GLY A 120 -11.33 -2.07 14.19
C GLY A 120 -11.13 -3.58 14.20
N ALA A 121 -10.59 -4.16 13.11
CA ALA A 121 -10.32 -5.59 13.01
C ALA A 121 -9.18 -6.08 13.91
N MET A 122 -8.24 -5.22 14.30
CA MET A 122 -7.09 -5.51 15.17
C MET A 122 -7.35 -5.17 16.65
N ALA A 123 -8.48 -4.57 16.99
CA ALA A 123 -8.79 -4.11 18.34
C ALA A 123 -8.58 -5.21 19.38
N GLY A 124 -7.81 -4.89 20.44
CA GLY A 124 -7.49 -5.80 21.56
C GLY A 124 -6.50 -6.93 21.22
N ARG A 125 -5.96 -6.98 19.99
CA ARG A 125 -4.97 -8.00 19.57
C ARG A 125 -3.65 -7.42 19.08
N GLY A 126 -3.61 -6.12 18.83
CA GLY A 126 -2.48 -5.49 18.16
C GLY A 126 -2.39 -5.86 16.68
N GLY A 127 -1.43 -5.30 15.99
CA GLY A 127 -1.24 -5.57 14.56
C GLY A 127 -0.28 -4.63 13.87
N ARG A 128 -0.25 -4.70 12.54
CA ARG A 128 0.64 -3.89 11.69
C ARG A 128 -0.13 -3.28 10.54
N ILE A 129 0.04 -1.98 10.33
CA ILE A 129 -0.48 -1.28 9.15
C ILE A 129 0.71 -0.69 8.40
N VAL A 130 0.82 -1.00 7.10
CA VAL A 130 1.87 -0.47 6.24
C VAL A 130 1.25 0.21 5.03
N ASN A 131 1.44 1.52 4.95
CA ASN A 131 0.97 2.37 3.86
C ASN A 131 2.07 2.58 2.80
N VAL A 132 1.69 2.93 1.58
CA VAL A 132 2.65 3.31 0.52
C VAL A 132 2.42 4.76 0.12
N ALA A 133 3.29 5.63 0.65
CA ALA A 133 3.41 7.02 0.25
C ALA A 133 4.18 7.16 -1.07
N ALA A 134 4.96 8.20 -1.24
CA ALA A 134 5.87 8.40 -2.35
C ALA A 134 6.94 9.43 -1.96
N ARG A 135 8.04 9.51 -2.71
CA ARG A 135 9.06 10.55 -2.54
C ARG A 135 8.45 11.95 -2.52
N ALA A 136 7.48 12.24 -3.38
CA ALA A 136 6.78 13.54 -3.43
C ALA A 136 6.00 13.88 -2.15
N ALA A 137 5.75 12.92 -1.25
CA ALA A 137 5.16 13.16 0.07
C ALA A 137 6.18 13.69 1.09
N LEU A 138 7.46 13.44 0.88
CA LEU A 138 8.56 13.85 1.75
C LEU A 138 9.36 15.01 1.16
N GLU A 139 9.60 14.96 -0.13
CA GLU A 139 10.32 15.96 -0.92
C GLU A 139 9.33 16.73 -1.80
N TRP A 140 8.57 17.62 -1.24
CA TRP A 140 7.42 18.27 -1.89
C TRP A 140 7.75 18.96 -3.22
N ARG A 141 8.98 19.46 -3.38
CA ARG A 141 9.42 20.10 -4.64
C ARG A 141 9.49 19.11 -5.80
N SER A 142 9.70 17.82 -5.53
CA SER A 142 9.67 16.76 -6.56
C SER A 142 8.26 16.51 -7.10
N GLY A 143 7.22 17.05 -6.44
CA GLY A 143 5.83 17.02 -6.89
C GLY A 143 5.45 18.05 -7.96
N ALA A 144 6.40 18.86 -8.47
CA ALA A 144 6.13 19.80 -9.56
C ALA A 144 5.62 19.06 -10.81
N GLY A 145 4.55 19.55 -11.41
CA GLY A 145 3.88 18.90 -12.55
C GLY A 145 2.99 17.70 -12.20
N MET A 146 2.84 17.35 -10.90
CA MET A 146 1.96 16.30 -10.42
C MET A 146 1.34 16.66 -9.05
N THR A 147 0.87 17.90 -8.92
CA THR A 147 0.46 18.47 -7.64
C THR A 147 -0.69 17.71 -6.97
N ALA A 148 -1.68 17.24 -7.72
CA ALA A 148 -2.79 16.44 -7.18
C ALA A 148 -2.31 15.09 -6.59
N TYR A 149 -1.41 14.41 -7.29
CA TYR A 149 -0.78 13.18 -6.80
C TYR A 149 0.06 13.46 -5.55
N ALA A 150 0.95 14.47 -5.59
CA ALA A 150 1.80 14.83 -4.45
C ALA A 150 0.96 15.16 -3.20
N ALA A 151 -0.11 15.95 -3.37
CA ALA A 151 -1.05 16.27 -2.28
C ALA A 151 -1.71 15.00 -1.69
N SER A 152 -2.16 14.08 -2.54
CA SER A 152 -2.78 12.82 -2.09
C SER A 152 -1.80 11.95 -1.28
N LYS A 153 -0.54 11.87 -1.70
CA LYS A 153 0.51 11.11 -1.01
C LYS A 153 1.04 11.81 0.25
N ALA A 154 1.04 13.13 0.28
CA ALA A 154 1.35 13.91 1.49
C ALA A 154 0.26 13.72 2.57
N ALA A 155 -1.02 13.73 2.17
CA ALA A 155 -2.13 13.42 3.08
C ALA A 155 -2.00 12.01 3.67
N LEU A 156 -1.59 11.02 2.87
CA LEU A 156 -1.34 9.65 3.33
C LEU A 156 -0.17 9.59 4.32
N ALA A 157 0.91 10.31 4.08
CA ALA A 157 2.04 10.38 5.01
C ALA A 157 1.61 10.99 6.36
N ALA A 158 0.83 12.08 6.33
CA ALA A 158 0.28 12.71 7.54
C ALA A 158 -0.67 11.76 8.29
N LEU A 159 -1.57 11.05 7.58
CA LEU A 159 -2.43 10.02 8.16
C LEU A 159 -1.61 8.95 8.89
N THR A 160 -0.53 8.46 8.27
CA THR A 160 0.32 7.42 8.85
C THR A 160 0.88 7.84 10.21
N VAL A 161 1.42 9.06 10.30
CA VAL A 161 2.03 9.59 11.53
C VAL A 161 0.98 9.83 12.61
N ALA A 162 -0.14 10.49 12.25
CA ALA A 162 -1.21 10.80 13.20
C ALA A 162 -1.88 9.53 13.74
N LEU A 163 -2.21 8.58 12.86
CA LEU A 163 -2.83 7.32 13.25
C LEU A 163 -1.92 6.46 14.13
N ALA A 164 -0.62 6.47 13.87
CA ALA A 164 0.35 5.73 14.69
C ALA A 164 0.36 6.19 16.16
N GLU A 165 0.18 7.48 16.42
CA GLU A 165 0.05 8.02 17.78
C GLU A 165 -1.32 7.72 18.39
N GLU A 166 -2.39 7.81 17.58
CA GLU A 166 -3.76 7.57 18.03
C GLU A 166 -3.93 6.13 18.57
N VAL A 167 -3.40 5.13 17.84
CA VAL A 167 -3.54 3.71 18.17
C VAL A 167 -2.36 3.10 18.93
N ALA A 168 -1.44 3.92 19.43
CA ALA A 168 -0.21 3.45 20.07
C ALA A 168 -0.47 2.53 21.27
N ARG A 169 -1.55 2.76 22.03
CA ARG A 169 -1.95 1.96 23.19
C ARG A 169 -2.63 0.64 22.84
N GLU A 170 -3.00 0.46 21.58
CA GLU A 170 -3.64 -0.75 21.06
C GLU A 170 -2.64 -1.75 20.47
N GLU A 171 -1.33 -1.49 20.65
CA GLU A 171 -0.22 -2.31 20.10
C GLU A 171 -0.27 -2.42 18.55
N ILE A 172 -0.94 -1.49 17.88
CA ILE A 172 -0.98 -1.40 16.43
C ILE A 172 0.14 -0.46 15.97
N LEU A 173 1.12 -1.00 15.22
CA LEU A 173 2.20 -0.20 14.64
C LEU A 173 1.82 0.21 13.22
N VAL A 174 1.71 1.51 13.00
CA VAL A 174 1.37 2.10 11.70
C VAL A 174 2.61 2.77 11.13
N ASN A 175 3.04 2.36 9.92
CA ASN A 175 4.18 2.92 9.22
C ASN A 175 3.88 3.05 7.73
N ALA A 176 4.74 3.74 7.00
CA ALA A 176 4.68 3.82 5.55
C ALA A 176 6.07 3.64 4.93
N VAL A 177 6.11 3.17 3.69
CA VAL A 177 7.26 3.34 2.80
C VAL A 177 6.99 4.48 1.83
N ALA A 178 8.02 5.21 1.44
CA ALA A 178 7.95 6.28 0.44
C ALA A 178 8.92 5.96 -0.70
N PRO A 179 8.50 5.21 -1.72
CA PRO A 179 9.35 4.89 -2.85
C PRO A 179 9.66 6.11 -3.72
N SER A 180 10.83 6.11 -4.36
CA SER A 180 11.07 6.86 -5.59
C SER A 180 10.35 6.18 -6.77
N ILE A 181 10.90 6.27 -7.97
CA ILE A 181 10.37 5.55 -9.14
C ILE A 181 10.77 4.09 -9.01
N ILE A 182 9.80 3.19 -8.82
CA ILE A 182 10.05 1.75 -8.70
C ILE A 182 10.33 1.16 -10.09
N ASP A 183 11.32 0.28 -10.19
CA ASP A 183 11.64 -0.43 -11.41
C ASP A 183 10.54 -1.43 -11.77
N THR A 184 9.65 -0.99 -12.65
CA THR A 184 8.54 -1.80 -13.18
C THR A 184 8.50 -1.73 -14.70
N PRO A 185 7.92 -2.74 -15.39
CA PRO A 185 7.75 -2.68 -16.83
C PRO A 185 6.97 -1.43 -17.31
N ALA A 186 5.99 -0.96 -16.52
CA ALA A 186 5.21 0.23 -16.82
C ALA A 186 6.06 1.50 -16.77
N ASN A 187 6.86 1.67 -15.71
CA ASN A 187 7.74 2.83 -15.54
C ASN A 187 8.87 2.84 -16.58
N ARG A 188 9.46 1.68 -16.90
CA ARG A 188 10.45 1.59 -17.99
C ARG A 188 9.87 2.01 -19.35
N ARG A 189 8.61 1.62 -19.66
CA ARG A 189 7.94 2.08 -20.89
C ARG A 189 7.65 3.58 -20.89
N ALA A 190 7.27 4.13 -19.74
CA ALA A 190 6.97 5.56 -19.62
C ALA A 190 8.21 6.44 -19.67
N MET A 191 9.37 5.92 -19.27
CA MET A 191 10.63 6.66 -19.16
C MET A 191 11.80 5.84 -19.76
N PRO A 192 11.80 5.59 -21.11
CA PRO A 192 12.73 4.64 -21.73
C PRO A 192 14.20 5.06 -21.67
N ASN A 193 14.48 6.33 -21.41
CA ASN A 193 15.85 6.88 -21.35
C ASN A 193 16.35 7.09 -19.89
N ALA A 194 15.60 6.61 -18.89
CA ALA A 194 16.02 6.75 -17.49
C ALA A 194 17.08 5.72 -17.11
N ASP A 195 17.86 6.03 -16.06
CA ASP A 195 18.77 5.08 -15.43
C ASP A 195 17.99 4.11 -14.53
N PHE A 196 17.60 2.95 -15.08
CA PHE A 196 16.83 1.94 -14.36
C PHE A 196 17.62 1.28 -13.23
N ASP A 197 18.96 1.36 -13.25
CA ASP A 197 19.80 0.79 -12.20
C ASP A 197 19.82 1.65 -10.94
N ALA A 198 19.45 2.93 -11.07
CA ALA A 198 19.24 3.81 -9.93
C ALA A 198 17.89 3.55 -9.20
N TRP A 199 16.91 2.94 -9.87
CA TRP A 199 15.59 2.72 -9.30
C TRP A 199 15.55 1.54 -8.33
N PRO A 200 14.82 1.64 -7.21
CA PRO A 200 14.60 0.50 -6.33
C PRO A 200 13.82 -0.59 -7.07
N LYS A 201 14.24 -1.83 -6.90
CA LYS A 201 13.55 -2.99 -7.47
C LYS A 201 12.29 -3.31 -6.65
N VAL A 202 11.29 -3.90 -7.29
CA VAL A 202 10.03 -4.27 -6.60
C VAL A 202 10.28 -5.15 -5.38
N ASP A 203 11.24 -6.09 -5.46
CA ASP A 203 11.57 -7.01 -4.36
C ASP A 203 12.27 -6.29 -3.19
N GLU A 204 13.08 -5.26 -3.46
CA GLU A 204 13.73 -4.45 -2.42
C GLU A 204 12.70 -3.64 -1.64
N VAL A 205 11.74 -3.04 -2.34
CA VAL A 205 10.62 -2.32 -1.71
C VAL A 205 9.72 -3.29 -0.93
N ALA A 206 9.43 -4.46 -1.53
CA ALA A 206 8.63 -5.51 -0.89
C ALA A 206 9.27 -6.02 0.40
N ALA A 207 10.59 -6.21 0.43
CA ALA A 207 11.31 -6.63 1.63
C ALA A 207 11.14 -5.64 2.79
N THR A 208 11.19 -4.34 2.51
CA THR A 208 10.97 -3.29 3.53
C THR A 208 9.52 -3.34 4.04
N ILE A 209 8.54 -3.49 3.15
CA ILE A 209 7.11 -3.60 3.52
C ILE A 209 6.88 -4.83 4.40
N VAL A 210 7.40 -5.98 4.01
CA VAL A 210 7.25 -7.24 4.76
C VAL A 210 7.92 -7.14 6.12
N PHE A 211 9.09 -6.48 6.23
CA PHE A 211 9.72 -6.20 7.53
C PHE A 211 8.83 -5.33 8.43
N LEU A 212 8.29 -4.22 7.92
CA LEU A 212 7.43 -3.31 8.68
C LEU A 212 6.11 -3.98 9.13
N ALA A 213 5.62 -4.95 8.37
CA ALA A 213 4.44 -5.76 8.70
C ALA A 213 4.76 -6.99 9.59
N SER A 214 6.05 -7.24 9.88
CA SER A 214 6.53 -8.44 10.58
C SER A 214 6.13 -8.48 12.06
N PRO A 215 5.89 -9.69 12.60
CA PRO A 215 5.83 -9.90 14.05
C PRO A 215 7.13 -9.52 14.79
N ASP A 216 8.29 -9.62 14.09
CA ASP A 216 9.60 -9.28 14.67
C ASP A 216 9.81 -7.76 14.80
N HIS A 217 8.99 -6.96 14.08
CA HIS A 217 9.01 -5.51 14.15
C HIS A 217 8.10 -5.01 15.27
N GLN A 218 8.68 -4.47 16.36
CA GLN A 218 7.95 -4.20 17.60
C GLN A 218 8.01 -2.77 18.12
N VAL A 219 8.85 -1.90 17.56
CA VAL A 219 9.12 -0.60 18.20
C VAL A 219 8.90 0.62 17.30
N THR A 220 9.03 0.47 15.97
CA THR A 220 8.90 1.61 15.06
C THR A 220 7.43 1.90 14.75
N ARG A 221 6.99 3.11 15.01
CA ARG A 221 5.66 3.61 14.64
C ARG A 221 5.76 5.02 14.07
N GLY A 222 4.84 5.39 13.22
CA GLY A 222 4.78 6.72 12.60
C GLY A 222 5.92 7.02 11.63
N ALA A 223 6.72 6.00 11.26
CA ALA A 223 7.79 6.19 10.30
C ALA A 223 7.24 6.25 8.88
N VAL A 224 7.74 7.19 8.09
CA VAL A 224 7.58 7.23 6.63
C VAL A 224 8.97 6.99 6.04
N VAL A 225 9.25 5.73 5.69
CA VAL A 225 10.60 5.24 5.36
C VAL A 225 10.91 5.49 3.88
N PRO A 226 11.91 6.34 3.55
CA PRO A 226 12.38 6.48 2.17
C PRO A 226 12.95 5.16 1.63
N VAL A 227 12.50 4.74 0.45
CA VAL A 227 13.00 3.55 -0.25
C VAL A 227 13.33 3.94 -1.70
N TYR A 228 14.40 4.72 -1.85
CA TYR A 228 14.71 5.43 -3.08
C TYR A 228 15.65 4.68 -4.02
N GLY A 229 16.28 3.59 -3.56
CA GLY A 229 17.36 2.97 -4.29
C GLY A 229 18.57 3.91 -4.32
N ARG A 230 19.09 4.15 -5.52
CA ARG A 230 20.16 5.14 -5.78
C ARG A 230 19.66 6.38 -6.53
N ALA A 231 18.31 6.54 -6.67
CA ALA A 231 17.68 7.64 -7.38
C ALA A 231 17.52 8.90 -6.52
#